data_15bd5d2f5adf8eb33a98898e5ed26449
#
_entry.id   15bd5d2f5adf8eb33a98898e5ed26449
#
_cell.length_a   1.000
_cell.length_b   1.000
_cell.length_c   1.000
_cell.angle_alpha   90.00
_cell.angle_beta   90.00
_cell.angle_gamma   90.00
#
_symmetry.space_group_name_H-M   'P 1'
#
loop_
_entity.id
_entity.type
_entity.pdbx_description
1 polymer ?
#
loop_
_entity_poly.entity_id
_entity_poly.type
_entity_poly.pdbx_seq_one_letter_code
_entity_poly.pdbx_strand_id
1 'polypeptide(L)'
;MAIRPPLFKEFENILDKANVITEEPDREAYPYTGAGLKPVQPVPAVAQATQERPGQVVKLAYDNGMPITVRGSGTNLCGASIPEPGDGIVILTNRLNKILEINEEDLYAVVEPGVITSQFAAAVASKGLFYPPDPGSQTVSTLGGNVALNAGGLRGLKYGVTKDYLMGMEIFDYRCELVKTGSRTVKCVTGYNMAGLMACSDGTLGVFSHIILKLVPPPKASKAMMADYDDVH
;
A
#
# COMPACT_ATOMS: atom_id res chain seq x y z
N MET A 1 13.03 10.94 -22.72
CA MET A 1 12.04 11.08 -23.83
C MET A 1 10.74 11.48 -23.17
N ALA A 2 10.10 12.56 -23.52
CA ALA A 2 8.86 12.97 -22.85
C ALA A 2 7.69 12.07 -23.31
N ILE A 3 6.79 11.69 -22.39
CA ILE A 3 5.61 10.91 -22.77
C ILE A 3 4.91 11.63 -23.94
N ARG A 4 4.59 10.86 -24.97
CA ARG A 4 3.93 11.38 -26.16
C ARG A 4 2.57 11.96 -25.75
N PRO A 5 2.22 13.20 -26.15
CA PRO A 5 0.94 13.83 -25.81
C PRO A 5 -0.32 12.97 -26.04
N PRO A 6 -0.39 12.07 -27.05
CA PRO A 6 -1.52 11.16 -27.20
C PRO A 6 -1.76 10.24 -26.03
N LEU A 7 -0.71 9.75 -25.35
CA LEU A 7 -0.81 8.77 -24.27
C LEU A 7 -1.44 9.35 -23.00
N PHE A 8 -1.20 10.63 -22.70
CA PHE A 8 -1.89 11.30 -21.60
C PHE A 8 -3.41 11.32 -21.78
N LYS A 9 -3.88 11.56 -23.00
CA LYS A 9 -5.31 11.52 -23.30
C LYS A 9 -5.92 10.14 -23.09
N GLU A 10 -5.15 9.07 -23.34
CA GLU A 10 -5.61 7.72 -23.07
C GLU A 10 -5.76 7.46 -21.56
N PHE A 11 -4.81 7.90 -20.72
CA PHE A 11 -4.98 7.86 -19.26
C PHE A 11 -6.16 8.71 -18.79
N GLU A 12 -6.36 9.92 -19.33
CA GLU A 12 -7.51 10.76 -19.03
C GLU A 12 -8.84 10.11 -19.43
N ASN A 13 -8.89 9.36 -20.52
CA ASN A 13 -10.08 8.61 -20.94
C ASN A 13 -10.39 7.43 -20.01
N ILE A 14 -9.36 6.83 -19.41
CA ILE A 14 -9.52 5.73 -18.45
C ILE A 14 -9.95 6.26 -17.08
N LEU A 15 -9.32 7.32 -16.59
CA LEU A 15 -9.41 7.75 -15.18
C LEU A 15 -10.22 9.02 -14.97
N ASP A 16 -10.65 9.71 -16.01
CA ASP A 16 -11.06 11.10 -16.04
C ASP A 16 -9.88 12.08 -15.81
N LYS A 17 -9.96 13.25 -16.45
CA LYS A 17 -8.89 14.26 -16.41
C LYS A 17 -8.50 14.67 -14.98
N ALA A 18 -9.45 14.72 -14.05
CA ALA A 18 -9.21 15.09 -12.65
C ALA A 18 -8.34 14.07 -11.88
N ASN A 19 -8.14 12.87 -12.43
CA ASN A 19 -7.36 11.78 -11.84
C ASN A 19 -5.99 11.58 -12.51
N VAL A 20 -5.63 12.40 -13.48
CA VAL A 20 -4.33 12.37 -14.16
C VAL A 20 -3.63 13.70 -13.92
N ILE A 21 -2.51 13.65 -13.20
CA ILE A 21 -1.72 14.83 -12.84
C ILE A 21 -0.61 14.97 -13.88
N THR A 22 -0.72 15.97 -14.73
CA THR A 22 0.22 16.22 -15.83
C THR A 22 1.04 17.50 -15.64
N GLU A 23 0.53 18.46 -14.85
CA GLU A 23 1.21 19.73 -14.62
C GLU A 23 2.47 19.53 -13.78
N GLU A 24 3.58 20.15 -14.21
CA GLU A 24 4.89 19.96 -13.59
C GLU A 24 4.92 20.33 -12.10
N PRO A 25 4.36 21.47 -11.64
CA PRO A 25 4.36 21.81 -10.22
C PRO A 25 3.66 20.78 -9.34
N ASP A 26 2.55 20.22 -9.83
CA ASP A 26 1.79 19.21 -9.07
C ASP A 26 2.51 17.86 -9.00
N ARG A 27 3.36 17.55 -9.98
CA ARG A 27 4.15 16.31 -10.02
C ARG A 27 5.38 16.35 -9.12
N GLU A 28 5.88 17.53 -8.77
CA GLU A 28 7.09 17.71 -7.95
C GLU A 28 6.97 17.11 -6.53
N ALA A 29 5.76 16.87 -6.04
CA ALA A 29 5.53 16.23 -4.73
C ALA A 29 5.86 14.73 -4.70
N TYR A 30 5.93 14.06 -5.86
CA TYR A 30 6.01 12.59 -5.91
C TYR A 30 7.41 11.99 -5.99
N PRO A 31 8.49 12.70 -6.36
CA PRO A 31 9.87 12.22 -6.29
C PRO A 31 10.44 12.06 -4.88
N TYR A 32 9.68 12.39 -3.83
CA TYR A 32 10.15 12.39 -2.45
C TYR A 32 9.61 11.20 -1.65
N THR A 33 10.39 10.79 -0.64
CA THR A 33 9.98 9.84 0.40
C THR A 33 10.40 10.35 1.77
N GLY A 34 10.04 9.61 2.82
CA GLY A 34 10.51 9.91 4.18
C GLY A 34 12.04 9.80 4.38
N ALA A 35 12.76 9.23 3.43
CA ALA A 35 14.20 8.99 3.54
C ALA A 35 15.08 10.21 3.27
N GLY A 36 14.53 11.34 2.82
CA GLY A 36 15.32 12.52 2.44
C GLY A 36 16.29 12.25 1.27
N LEU A 37 16.03 11.22 0.47
CA LEU A 37 16.80 10.91 -0.74
C LEU A 37 16.68 12.05 -1.74
N LYS A 38 17.72 12.25 -2.56
CA LYS A 38 17.66 13.28 -3.60
C LYS A 38 16.49 13.02 -4.52
N PRO A 39 15.67 14.05 -4.81
CA PRO A 39 14.58 13.89 -5.75
C PRO A 39 15.15 13.55 -7.14
N VAL A 40 14.48 12.63 -7.82
CA VAL A 40 14.66 12.43 -9.25
C VAL A 40 13.81 13.43 -10.02
N GLN A 41 14.07 13.60 -11.31
CA GLN A 41 13.20 14.45 -12.12
C GLN A 41 11.74 13.95 -12.06
N PRO A 42 10.76 14.88 -12.02
CA PRO A 42 9.36 14.51 -11.98
C PRO A 42 9.00 13.55 -13.11
N VAL A 43 8.28 12.49 -12.78
CA VAL A 43 7.74 11.58 -13.81
C VAL A 43 6.75 12.33 -14.70
N PRO A 44 6.61 11.93 -15.95
CA PRO A 44 5.73 12.58 -16.91
C PRO A 44 4.26 12.59 -16.51
N ALA A 45 3.77 11.58 -15.78
CA ALA A 45 2.38 11.52 -15.32
C ALA A 45 2.23 10.83 -13.98
N VAL A 46 1.20 11.22 -13.24
CA VAL A 46 0.74 10.57 -12.00
C VAL A 46 -0.73 10.23 -12.18
N ALA A 47 -1.08 8.95 -12.02
CA ALA A 47 -2.44 8.47 -12.12
C ALA A 47 -2.98 8.12 -10.73
N GLN A 48 -4.15 8.64 -10.38
CA GLN A 48 -4.83 8.26 -9.15
C GLN A 48 -5.70 7.03 -9.44
N ALA A 49 -5.35 5.90 -8.84
CA ALA A 49 -6.16 4.69 -8.97
C ALA A 49 -7.57 4.93 -8.39
N THR A 50 -8.59 4.55 -9.15
CA THR A 50 -9.99 4.57 -8.73
C THR A 50 -10.51 3.13 -8.69
N GLN A 51 -11.61 2.88 -7.96
CA GLN A 51 -12.16 1.52 -7.76
C GLN A 51 -12.46 0.77 -9.07
N GLU A 52 -12.80 1.51 -10.11
CA GLU A 52 -13.35 0.91 -11.32
C GLU A 52 -12.30 0.46 -12.35
N ARG A 53 -11.08 1.05 -12.34
CA ARG A 53 -10.17 0.91 -13.49
C ARG A 53 -8.65 0.83 -13.19
N PRO A 54 -8.17 0.38 -12.01
CA PRO A 54 -6.72 0.35 -11.77
C PRO A 54 -5.98 -0.58 -12.74
N GLY A 55 -6.59 -1.72 -13.10
CA GLY A 55 -6.00 -2.64 -14.04
C GLY A 55 -5.84 -2.08 -15.46
N GLN A 56 -6.75 -1.22 -15.93
CA GLN A 56 -6.62 -0.60 -17.25
C GLN A 56 -5.44 0.36 -17.32
N VAL A 57 -5.14 1.06 -16.21
CA VAL A 57 -3.96 1.93 -16.11
C VAL A 57 -2.67 1.11 -16.19
N VAL A 58 -2.62 -0.01 -15.44
CA VAL A 58 -1.49 -0.94 -15.47
C VAL A 58 -1.28 -1.47 -16.89
N LYS A 59 -2.37 -1.91 -17.54
CA LYS A 59 -2.31 -2.42 -18.90
C LYS A 59 -1.81 -1.39 -19.90
N LEU A 60 -2.34 -0.18 -19.87
CA LEU A 60 -1.91 0.89 -20.78
C LEU A 60 -0.43 1.22 -20.60
N ALA A 61 0.04 1.31 -19.35
CA ALA A 61 1.44 1.55 -19.05
C ALA A 61 2.33 0.39 -19.55
N TYR A 62 1.93 -0.85 -19.28
CA TYR A 62 2.66 -2.04 -19.71
C TYR A 62 2.75 -2.15 -21.24
N ASP A 63 1.63 -1.99 -21.95
CA ASP A 63 1.56 -2.07 -23.42
C ASP A 63 2.46 -1.01 -24.11
N ASN A 64 2.73 0.09 -23.40
CA ASN A 64 3.61 1.17 -23.89
C ASN A 64 5.04 1.12 -23.33
N GLY A 65 5.40 0.05 -22.58
CA GLY A 65 6.74 -0.12 -22.01
C GLY A 65 7.09 0.93 -20.94
N MET A 66 6.09 1.49 -20.25
CA MET A 66 6.31 2.50 -19.23
C MET A 66 6.62 1.84 -17.87
N PRO A 67 7.71 2.20 -17.19
CA PRO A 67 7.93 1.82 -15.80
C PRO A 67 6.79 2.30 -14.91
N ILE A 68 6.33 1.42 -14.01
CA ILE A 68 5.24 1.71 -13.07
C ILE A 68 5.81 1.78 -11.66
N THR A 69 5.57 2.90 -10.96
CA THR A 69 5.86 3.06 -9.54
C THR A 69 4.55 3.18 -8.78
N VAL A 70 4.27 2.23 -7.88
CA VAL A 70 3.06 2.30 -7.03
C VAL A 70 3.38 3.11 -5.78
N ARG A 71 2.48 4.03 -5.42
CA ARG A 71 2.67 4.92 -4.28
C ARG A 71 1.40 5.04 -3.43
N GLY A 72 1.54 4.79 -2.14
CA GLY A 72 0.61 5.27 -1.11
C GLY A 72 1.00 6.67 -0.64
N SER A 73 1.22 6.86 0.65
CA SER A 73 1.63 8.17 1.21
C SER A 73 3.14 8.48 1.09
N GLY A 74 3.95 7.56 0.59
CA GLY A 74 5.37 7.78 0.37
C GLY A 74 6.22 7.86 1.64
N THR A 75 5.77 7.29 2.75
CA THR A 75 6.46 7.31 4.06
C THR A 75 7.64 6.35 4.17
N ASN A 76 7.92 5.55 3.14
CA ASN A 76 9.01 4.58 3.16
C ASN A 76 10.39 5.26 3.25
N LEU A 77 11.36 4.53 3.79
CA LEU A 77 12.76 4.97 3.92
C LEU A 77 13.71 4.28 2.93
N CYS A 78 13.22 3.29 2.17
CA CYS A 78 14.02 2.51 1.21
C CYS A 78 13.98 3.06 -0.23
N GLY A 79 13.17 4.10 -0.50
CA GLY A 79 13.04 4.65 -1.84
C GLY A 79 12.04 3.94 -2.75
N ALA A 80 11.34 2.90 -2.29
CA ALA A 80 10.44 2.07 -3.10
C ALA A 80 9.34 2.84 -3.85
N SER A 81 8.95 4.02 -3.38
CA SER A 81 7.95 4.87 -4.05
C SER A 81 8.56 6.05 -4.81
N ILE A 82 9.88 6.06 -5.00
CA ILE A 82 10.58 7.02 -5.87
C ILE A 82 10.57 6.45 -7.28
N PRO A 83 9.99 7.15 -8.26
CA PRO A 83 10.02 6.69 -9.64
C PRO A 83 11.44 6.72 -10.20
N GLU A 84 11.74 5.77 -11.09
CA GLU A 84 12.98 5.85 -11.87
C GLU A 84 12.95 7.04 -12.82
N PRO A 85 14.13 7.65 -13.13
CA PRO A 85 14.21 8.71 -14.13
C PRO A 85 13.77 8.19 -15.51
N GLY A 86 12.93 8.95 -16.20
CA GLY A 86 12.49 8.62 -17.56
C GLY A 86 10.98 8.70 -17.76
N ASP A 87 10.46 7.88 -18.65
CA ASP A 87 9.07 7.91 -19.14
C ASP A 87 8.09 7.06 -18.30
N GLY A 88 8.33 6.93 -16.99
CA GLY A 88 7.49 6.13 -16.09
C GLY A 88 6.16 6.80 -15.71
N ILE A 89 5.32 6.04 -15.02
CA ILE A 89 4.09 6.54 -14.40
C ILE A 89 4.08 6.21 -12.90
N VAL A 90 3.60 7.14 -12.09
CA VAL A 90 3.31 6.88 -10.66
C VAL A 90 1.81 6.58 -10.51
N ILE A 91 1.47 5.42 -9.96
CA ILE A 91 0.10 5.06 -9.62
C ILE A 91 -0.15 5.33 -8.15
N LEU A 92 -1.01 6.31 -7.86
CA LEU A 92 -1.41 6.67 -6.50
C LEU A 92 -2.59 5.82 -6.03
N THR A 93 -2.46 5.18 -4.88
CA THR A 93 -3.50 4.33 -4.29
C THR A 93 -4.38 5.05 -3.26
N ASN A 94 -4.13 6.33 -2.98
CA ASN A 94 -4.76 7.09 -1.89
C ASN A 94 -6.30 7.19 -2.00
N ARG A 95 -6.86 7.07 -3.21
CA ARG A 95 -8.31 7.06 -3.43
C ARG A 95 -8.96 5.69 -3.24
N LEU A 96 -8.17 4.63 -3.21
CA LEU A 96 -8.60 3.28 -2.83
C LEU A 96 -8.54 3.17 -1.30
N ASN A 97 -9.45 3.82 -0.59
CA ASN A 97 -9.36 4.04 0.85
C ASN A 97 -10.57 3.58 1.65
N LYS A 98 -11.34 2.63 1.12
CA LYS A 98 -12.50 2.08 1.81
C LYS A 98 -12.13 0.87 2.67
N ILE A 99 -12.70 0.83 3.87
CA ILE A 99 -12.80 -0.39 4.67
C ILE A 99 -14.07 -1.10 4.18
N LEU A 100 -13.91 -2.21 3.49
CA LEU A 100 -15.00 -2.90 2.80
C LEU A 100 -15.78 -3.82 3.75
N GLU A 101 -15.06 -4.47 4.67
CA GLU A 101 -15.63 -5.42 5.60
C GLU A 101 -14.79 -5.48 6.89
N ILE A 102 -15.42 -5.56 8.05
CA ILE A 102 -14.83 -5.99 9.32
C ILE A 102 -15.70 -7.11 9.83
N ASN A 103 -15.18 -8.34 9.82
CA ASN A 103 -15.89 -9.52 10.29
C ASN A 103 -15.46 -9.84 11.72
N GLU A 104 -16.40 -9.67 12.65
CA GLU A 104 -16.17 -9.84 14.09
C GLU A 104 -16.17 -11.31 14.49
N GLU A 105 -16.87 -12.18 13.76
CA GLU A 105 -16.98 -13.61 14.05
C GLU A 105 -15.74 -14.36 13.60
N ASP A 106 -15.29 -14.10 12.35
CA ASP A 106 -14.14 -14.78 11.75
C ASP A 106 -12.81 -14.03 11.92
N LEU A 107 -12.82 -12.86 12.59
CA LEU A 107 -11.66 -12.06 12.97
C LEU A 107 -10.79 -11.65 11.77
N TYR A 108 -11.41 -11.14 10.71
CA TYR A 108 -10.70 -10.56 9.58
C TYR A 108 -11.32 -9.23 9.13
N ALA A 109 -10.59 -8.51 8.31
CA ALA A 109 -11.12 -7.36 7.58
C ALA A 109 -10.67 -7.40 6.13
N VAL A 110 -11.51 -6.81 5.24
CA VAL A 110 -11.17 -6.57 3.83
C VAL A 110 -11.08 -5.06 3.63
N VAL A 111 -9.96 -4.61 3.13
CA VAL A 111 -9.67 -3.18 2.97
C VAL A 111 -9.04 -2.89 1.61
N GLU A 112 -9.17 -1.66 1.16
CA GLU A 112 -8.44 -1.12 0.04
C GLU A 112 -7.04 -0.65 0.45
N PRO A 113 -6.05 -0.63 -0.45
CA PRO A 113 -4.64 -0.36 -0.13
C PRO A 113 -4.36 1.05 0.37
N GLY A 114 -5.17 2.04 0.03
CA GLY A 114 -5.01 3.44 0.44
C GLY A 114 -5.60 3.79 1.81
N VAL A 115 -6.20 2.83 2.51
CA VAL A 115 -6.72 3.05 3.88
C VAL A 115 -5.56 3.43 4.81
N ILE A 116 -5.72 4.51 5.57
CA ILE A 116 -4.74 4.97 6.55
C ILE A 116 -4.73 4.03 7.77
N THR A 117 -3.53 3.64 8.20
CA THR A 117 -3.32 2.65 9.27
C THR A 117 -4.05 3.01 10.56
N SER A 118 -3.92 4.25 11.04
CA SER A 118 -4.58 4.70 12.27
C SER A 118 -6.11 4.73 12.16
N GLN A 119 -6.65 5.08 10.98
CA GLN A 119 -8.10 5.07 10.73
C GLN A 119 -8.64 3.64 10.76
N PHE A 120 -7.91 2.71 10.14
CA PHE A 120 -8.25 1.28 10.19
C PHE A 120 -8.21 0.75 11.62
N ALA A 121 -7.13 1.03 12.37
CA ALA A 121 -7.01 0.61 13.76
C ALA A 121 -8.16 1.15 14.63
N ALA A 122 -8.56 2.40 14.44
CA ALA A 122 -9.71 2.99 15.15
C ALA A 122 -11.03 2.32 14.77
N ALA A 123 -11.27 2.04 13.49
CA ALA A 123 -12.46 1.34 13.02
C ALA A 123 -12.54 -0.09 13.60
N VAL A 124 -11.42 -0.81 13.62
CA VAL A 124 -11.34 -2.15 14.23
C VAL A 124 -11.59 -2.10 15.75
N ALA A 125 -11.00 -1.11 16.43
CA ALA A 125 -11.20 -0.93 17.87
C ALA A 125 -12.64 -0.61 18.23
N SER A 126 -13.38 0.14 17.40
CA SER A 126 -14.80 0.43 17.60
C SER A 126 -15.69 -0.83 17.56
N LYS A 127 -15.17 -1.92 16.97
CA LYS A 127 -15.78 -3.25 16.88
C LYS A 127 -15.30 -4.20 17.98
N GLY A 128 -14.55 -3.71 18.98
CA GLY A 128 -14.03 -4.54 20.07
C GLY A 128 -12.88 -5.47 19.65
N LEU A 129 -12.26 -5.21 18.50
CA LEU A 129 -11.15 -5.97 17.95
C LEU A 129 -9.84 -5.15 17.94
N PHE A 130 -8.75 -5.78 17.56
CA PHE A 130 -7.44 -5.17 17.58
C PHE A 130 -6.62 -5.54 16.33
N TYR A 131 -6.02 -4.53 15.71
CA TYR A 131 -5.02 -4.67 14.65
C TYR A 131 -3.66 -4.29 15.22
N PRO A 132 -2.76 -5.26 15.47
CA PRO A 132 -1.52 -5.02 16.19
C PRO A 132 -0.44 -4.18 15.48
N PRO A 133 -0.21 -4.28 14.15
CA PRO A 133 0.86 -3.51 13.51
C PRO A 133 0.69 -2.01 13.69
N ASP A 134 1.75 -1.35 14.20
CA ASP A 134 1.75 0.07 14.57
C ASP A 134 3.01 0.80 14.10
N PRO A 135 3.26 0.89 12.79
CA PRO A 135 4.41 1.62 12.29
C PRO A 135 4.43 3.06 12.79
N GLY A 136 5.61 3.63 13.03
CA GLY A 136 5.74 5.01 13.50
C GLY A 136 5.03 6.04 12.63
N SER A 137 4.83 5.72 11.35
CA SER A 137 4.09 6.53 10.38
C SER A 137 2.58 6.25 10.33
N GLN A 138 1.99 5.51 11.29
CA GLN A 138 0.61 5.03 11.24
C GLN A 138 -0.46 6.10 11.00
N THR A 139 -0.19 7.36 11.35
CA THR A 139 -1.12 8.48 11.14
C THR A 139 -1.23 8.90 9.68
N VAL A 140 -0.28 8.52 8.84
CA VAL A 140 -0.21 8.88 7.41
C VAL A 140 0.04 7.68 6.50
N SER A 141 0.67 6.59 6.99
CA SER A 141 0.94 5.41 6.18
C SER A 141 -0.34 4.68 5.77
N THR A 142 -0.31 4.11 4.56
CA THR A 142 -1.41 3.33 4.01
C THR A 142 -1.20 1.84 4.26
N LEU A 143 -2.29 1.07 4.38
CA LEU A 143 -2.21 -0.39 4.57
C LEU A 143 -1.51 -1.08 3.40
N GLY A 144 -1.74 -0.64 2.15
CA GLY A 144 -1.01 -1.15 0.99
C GLY A 144 0.49 -0.92 1.07
N GLY A 145 0.91 0.28 1.51
CA GLY A 145 2.31 0.59 1.77
C GLY A 145 2.90 -0.28 2.89
N ASN A 146 2.14 -0.48 3.98
CA ASN A 146 2.59 -1.34 5.09
C ASN A 146 2.78 -2.79 4.65
N VAL A 147 1.90 -3.33 3.80
CA VAL A 147 2.05 -4.68 3.23
C VAL A 147 3.25 -4.72 2.28
N ALA A 148 3.35 -3.78 1.35
CA ALA A 148 4.42 -3.74 0.36
C ALA A 148 5.82 -3.70 1.00
N LEU A 149 5.96 -3.02 2.15
CA LEU A 149 7.24 -2.90 2.87
C LEU A 149 7.35 -3.82 4.09
N ASN A 150 6.32 -4.62 4.36
CA ASN A 150 6.22 -5.41 5.58
C ASN A 150 6.49 -4.60 6.86
N ALA A 151 5.80 -3.47 6.99
CA ALA A 151 6.04 -2.50 8.04
C ALA A 151 5.87 -3.11 9.44
N GLY A 152 6.82 -2.82 10.31
CA GLY A 152 6.77 -3.14 11.75
C GLY A 152 6.52 -1.89 12.59
N GLY A 153 6.53 -2.05 13.92
CA GLY A 153 6.36 -0.97 14.89
C GLY A 153 6.77 -1.39 16.29
N LEU A 154 6.45 -0.55 17.27
CA LEU A 154 6.83 -0.77 18.68
C LEU A 154 6.27 -2.08 19.25
N ARG A 155 5.14 -2.56 18.75
CA ARG A 155 4.50 -3.81 19.19
C ARG A 155 5.08 -5.04 18.50
N GLY A 156 6.04 -4.88 17.58
CA GLY A 156 6.59 -5.95 16.74
C GLY A 156 7.21 -7.10 17.52
N LEU A 157 7.86 -6.85 18.66
CA LEU A 157 8.45 -7.88 19.50
C LEU A 157 7.41 -8.94 19.96
N LYS A 158 6.21 -8.51 20.33
CA LYS A 158 5.15 -9.40 20.79
C LYS A 158 4.25 -9.90 19.67
N TYR A 159 3.90 -9.00 18.76
CA TYR A 159 2.82 -9.26 17.80
C TYR A 159 3.31 -9.52 16.38
N GLY A 160 4.62 -9.35 16.11
CA GLY A 160 5.13 -9.49 14.77
C GLY A 160 4.92 -8.23 13.90
N VAL A 161 4.92 -8.40 12.60
CA VAL A 161 4.90 -7.34 11.60
C VAL A 161 3.70 -7.50 10.66
N THR A 162 3.53 -6.62 9.69
CA THR A 162 2.35 -6.59 8.82
C THR A 162 2.07 -7.92 8.12
N LYS A 163 3.09 -8.64 7.64
CA LYS A 163 2.91 -9.93 6.93
C LYS A 163 2.28 -11.02 7.81
N ASP A 164 2.48 -10.94 9.13
CA ASP A 164 1.94 -11.93 10.08
C ASP A 164 0.40 -11.80 10.22
N TYR A 165 -0.15 -10.69 9.72
CA TYR A 165 -1.58 -10.41 9.68
C TYR A 165 -2.17 -10.45 8.27
N LEU A 166 -1.35 -10.68 7.24
CA LEU A 166 -1.82 -10.79 5.86
C LEU A 166 -2.39 -12.20 5.62
N MET A 167 -3.69 -12.29 5.39
CA MET A 167 -4.39 -13.56 5.09
C MET A 167 -4.53 -13.80 3.59
N GLY A 168 -4.67 -12.74 2.82
CA GLY A 168 -4.85 -12.80 1.38
C GLY A 168 -4.95 -11.43 0.76
N MET A 169 -5.01 -11.39 -0.55
CA MET A 169 -5.12 -10.13 -1.29
C MET A 169 -5.59 -10.35 -2.72
N GLU A 170 -6.05 -9.27 -3.32
CA GLU A 170 -6.31 -9.16 -4.75
C GLU A 170 -5.32 -8.16 -5.35
N ILE A 171 -4.67 -8.53 -6.43
CA ILE A 171 -3.65 -7.72 -7.10
C ILE A 171 -3.92 -7.69 -8.61
N PHE A 172 -3.60 -6.58 -9.25
CA PHE A 172 -3.46 -6.52 -10.70
C PHE A 172 -2.00 -6.84 -11.05
N ASP A 173 -1.81 -7.90 -11.83
CA ASP A 173 -0.51 -8.26 -12.37
C ASP A 173 -0.14 -7.36 -13.58
N TYR A 174 1.02 -7.59 -14.18
CA TYR A 174 1.50 -6.86 -15.34
C TYR A 174 0.62 -7.03 -16.59
N ARG A 175 -0.21 -8.06 -16.66
CA ARG A 175 -1.18 -8.30 -17.76
C ARG A 175 -2.53 -7.63 -17.51
N CYS A 176 -2.66 -6.91 -16.40
CA CYS A 176 -3.94 -6.36 -15.94
C CYS A 176 -4.94 -7.45 -15.52
N GLU A 177 -4.47 -8.65 -15.23
CA GLU A 177 -5.32 -9.70 -14.70
C GLU A 177 -5.46 -9.55 -13.20
N LEU A 178 -6.70 -9.69 -12.69
CA LEU A 178 -6.96 -9.67 -11.26
C LEU A 178 -6.63 -11.04 -10.67
N VAL A 179 -5.52 -11.12 -9.96
CA VAL A 179 -5.08 -12.33 -9.27
C VAL A 179 -5.52 -12.28 -7.81
N LYS A 180 -6.21 -13.33 -7.36
CA LYS A 180 -6.62 -13.52 -5.97
C LYS A 180 -5.71 -14.53 -5.30
N THR A 181 -5.21 -14.21 -4.12
CA THR A 181 -4.33 -15.10 -3.35
C THR A 181 -4.70 -15.09 -1.88
N GLY A 182 -4.41 -16.23 -1.20
CA GLY A 182 -4.80 -16.44 0.19
C GLY A 182 -6.28 -16.71 0.37
N SER A 183 -6.81 -16.49 1.57
CA SER A 183 -8.22 -16.75 1.90
C SER A 183 -8.67 -15.88 3.06
N ARG A 184 -9.99 -15.92 3.35
CA ARG A 184 -10.60 -15.30 4.54
C ARG A 184 -10.56 -16.21 5.76
N THR A 185 -10.05 -17.44 5.61
CA THR A 185 -9.97 -18.43 6.69
C THR A 185 -8.58 -18.47 7.31
N VAL A 186 -8.53 -18.69 8.61
CA VAL A 186 -7.26 -18.79 9.37
C VAL A 186 -6.34 -19.89 8.85
N LYS A 187 -6.93 -21.01 8.37
CA LYS A 187 -6.19 -22.11 7.77
C LYS A 187 -6.43 -22.13 6.27
N CYS A 188 -5.36 -21.93 5.50
CA CYS A 188 -5.34 -22.13 4.06
C CYS A 188 -4.08 -22.92 3.69
N VAL A 189 -4.27 -24.10 3.09
CA VAL A 189 -3.17 -25.02 2.72
C VAL A 189 -3.08 -25.22 1.20
N THR A 190 -3.81 -24.41 0.43
CA THR A 190 -3.91 -24.53 -1.02
C THR A 190 -2.83 -23.71 -1.71
N GLY A 191 -1.94 -24.37 -2.43
CA GLY A 191 -0.94 -23.73 -3.27
C GLY A 191 0.20 -23.05 -2.50
N TYR A 192 0.96 -22.21 -3.20
CA TYR A 192 2.03 -21.41 -2.61
C TYR A 192 1.47 -20.23 -1.80
N ASN A 193 2.24 -19.79 -0.80
CA ASN A 193 1.91 -18.57 -0.06
C ASN A 193 2.26 -17.32 -0.88
N MET A 194 1.43 -17.04 -1.88
CA MET A 194 1.62 -15.87 -2.75
C MET A 194 1.37 -14.55 -2.01
N ALA A 195 0.46 -14.53 -1.03
CA ALA A 195 0.27 -13.35 -0.19
C ALA A 195 1.55 -13.00 0.58
N GLY A 196 2.23 -14.02 1.14
CA GLY A 196 3.54 -13.85 1.79
C GLY A 196 4.66 -13.39 0.84
N LEU A 197 4.60 -13.77 -0.45
CA LEU A 197 5.53 -13.28 -1.47
C LEU A 197 5.29 -11.81 -1.79
N MET A 198 4.03 -11.35 -1.82
CA MET A 198 3.68 -9.96 -2.08
C MET A 198 4.04 -9.04 -0.90
N ALA A 199 4.03 -9.55 0.32
CA ALA A 199 4.52 -8.82 1.48
C ALA A 199 6.04 -8.58 1.35
N CYS A 200 6.49 -7.34 1.55
CA CYS A 200 7.88 -6.92 1.32
C CYS A 200 8.32 -6.99 -0.16
N SER A 201 7.37 -6.83 -1.10
CA SER A 201 7.67 -6.75 -2.54
C SER A 201 8.05 -5.34 -3.00
N ASP A 202 8.02 -4.35 -2.12
CA ASP A 202 8.21 -2.93 -2.42
C ASP A 202 7.27 -2.38 -3.52
N GLY A 203 6.15 -3.10 -3.78
CA GLY A 203 5.20 -2.77 -4.85
C GLY A 203 5.66 -3.18 -6.25
N THR A 204 6.71 -4.00 -6.37
CA THR A 204 7.30 -4.40 -7.66
C THR A 204 6.60 -5.57 -8.34
N LEU A 205 5.77 -6.33 -7.62
CA LEU A 205 5.13 -7.55 -8.12
C LEU A 205 3.67 -7.36 -8.57
N GLY A 206 3.11 -6.16 -8.44
CA GLY A 206 1.76 -5.85 -8.86
C GLY A 206 1.13 -4.69 -8.10
N VAL A 207 -0.04 -4.26 -8.55
CA VAL A 207 -0.81 -3.18 -7.92
C VAL A 207 -1.90 -3.79 -7.05
N PHE A 208 -1.85 -3.53 -5.75
CA PHE A 208 -2.82 -4.06 -4.80
C PHE A 208 -4.20 -3.42 -5.00
N SER A 209 -5.24 -4.25 -5.05
CA SER A 209 -6.64 -3.84 -5.14
C SER A 209 -7.35 -3.99 -3.78
N HIS A 210 -7.27 -5.18 -3.20
CA HIS A 210 -7.85 -5.50 -1.89
C HIS A 210 -6.86 -6.26 -1.03
N ILE A 211 -6.95 -6.05 0.28
CA ILE A 211 -6.09 -6.69 1.28
C ILE A 211 -6.99 -7.33 2.34
N ILE A 212 -6.74 -8.59 2.66
CA ILE A 212 -7.45 -9.33 3.71
C ILE A 212 -6.51 -9.42 4.91
N LEU A 213 -6.89 -8.79 6.02
CA LEU A 213 -6.08 -8.68 7.23
C LEU A 213 -6.73 -9.45 8.39
N LYS A 214 -5.92 -10.22 9.10
CA LYS A 214 -6.29 -10.88 10.35
C LYS A 214 -6.45 -9.86 11.47
N LEU A 215 -7.49 -10.05 12.27
CA LEU A 215 -7.73 -9.31 13.48
C LEU A 215 -7.56 -10.21 14.69
N VAL A 216 -7.38 -9.62 15.86
CA VAL A 216 -7.23 -10.36 17.11
C VAL A 216 -8.05 -9.68 18.21
N PRO A 217 -8.39 -10.38 19.31
CA PRO A 217 -8.96 -9.75 20.50
C PRO A 217 -7.99 -8.71 21.08
N PRO A 218 -8.50 -7.61 21.65
CA PRO A 218 -7.65 -6.61 22.31
C PRO A 218 -6.97 -7.18 23.55
N PRO A 219 -5.78 -6.66 23.92
CA PRO A 219 -5.12 -7.05 25.16
C PRO A 219 -5.98 -6.66 26.37
N LYS A 220 -6.05 -7.53 27.39
CA LYS A 220 -6.82 -7.28 28.62
C LYS A 220 -6.28 -6.11 29.44
N ALA A 221 -4.98 -5.85 29.37
CA ALA A 221 -4.31 -4.77 30.08
C ALA A 221 -3.00 -4.39 29.36
N SER A 222 -2.59 -3.14 29.54
CA SER A 222 -1.28 -2.63 29.12
C SER A 222 -0.63 -1.93 30.32
N LYS A 223 0.68 -2.11 30.49
CA LYS A 223 1.51 -1.42 31.49
C LYS A 223 2.72 -0.83 30.79
N ALA A 224 3.09 0.38 31.18
CA ALA A 224 4.34 1.02 30.78
C ALA A 224 5.33 0.96 31.94
N MET A 225 6.60 0.81 31.62
CA MET A 225 7.72 0.87 32.57
C MET A 225 8.78 1.76 31.96
N MET A 226 9.34 2.64 32.77
CA MET A 226 10.50 3.46 32.43
C MET A 226 11.67 3.01 33.34
N ALA A 227 12.83 2.83 32.75
CA ALA A 227 14.07 2.54 33.47
C ALA A 227 15.12 3.56 33.04
N ASP A 228 15.67 4.28 34.01
CA ASP A 228 16.77 5.21 33.81
C ASP A 228 18.07 4.52 34.14
N TYR A 229 19.08 4.73 33.32
CA TYR A 229 20.45 4.20 33.51
C TYR A 229 21.44 5.33 33.53
N ASP A 230 22.38 5.29 34.48
CA ASP A 230 23.44 6.29 34.60
C ASP A 230 24.55 6.08 33.55
N ASP A 231 24.62 4.91 32.92
CA ASP A 231 25.64 4.58 31.91
C ASP A 231 25.08 3.64 30.82
N VAL A 232 25.72 3.66 29.67
CA VAL A 232 25.32 2.90 28.44
C VAL A 232 26.17 1.61 28.26
N HIS A 233 26.83 1.15 29.32
CA HIS A 233 27.66 -0.06 29.30
C HIS A 233 26.90 -1.31 29.68
#